data_b27ed928d045949aba43014915e1a767
#
_entry.id   b27ed928d045949aba43014915e1a767
#
_cell.length_a   1.000
_cell.length_b   1.000
_cell.length_c   1.000
_cell.angle_alpha   90.00
_cell.angle_beta   90.00
_cell.angle_gamma   90.00
#
_symmetry.space_group_name_H-M   'P 1'
#
loop_
_entity.id
_entity.type
_entity.pdbx_description
1 polymer ?
#
loop_
_entity_poly.entity_id
_entity_poly.type
_entity_poly.pdbx_seq_one_letter_code
_entity_poly.pdbx_strand_id
1 'polypeptide(L)'
;AKFAVCDLIRKHKPGVIVTHWRGSWHKDHRACYDIVNDAVFYAGLPALARKDAPHTVRELFFADNWEDATGFTADTYLDITAVFEAWMQACDAFPMWRGETGFRYNDYYGSLAAERGCLSGCKKAVALMSPQEQRTRHLRTLSEG
;
A
#
# COMPACT_ATOMS: atom_id res chain seq x y z
N ALA A 1 13.45 12.56 -7.64
CA ALA A 1 12.70 11.29 -7.45
C ALA A 1 11.19 11.46 -7.74
N LYS A 2 10.46 12.37 -7.04
CA LYS A 2 9.00 12.52 -7.15
C LYS A 2 8.48 12.77 -8.57
N PHE A 3 9.16 13.61 -9.38
CA PHE A 3 8.73 13.85 -10.75
C PHE A 3 8.96 12.67 -11.69
N ALA A 4 9.95 11.82 -11.44
CA ALA A 4 10.10 10.58 -12.18
C ALA A 4 8.94 9.60 -11.89
N VAL A 5 8.51 9.50 -10.63
CA VAL A 5 7.33 8.70 -10.25
C VAL A 5 6.05 9.32 -10.82
N CYS A 6 5.90 10.64 -10.79
CA CYS A 6 4.80 11.37 -11.43
C CYS A 6 4.70 11.04 -12.94
N ASP A 7 5.83 11.01 -13.66
CA ASP A 7 5.84 10.66 -15.07
C ASP A 7 5.43 9.20 -15.31
N LEU A 8 5.84 8.27 -14.44
CA LEU A 8 5.39 6.87 -14.49
C LEU A 8 3.88 6.77 -14.25
N ILE A 9 3.35 7.50 -13.26
CA ILE A 9 1.91 7.52 -12.98
C ILE A 9 1.13 8.03 -14.20
N ARG A 10 1.55 9.14 -14.81
CA ARG A 10 0.88 9.69 -16.01
C ARG A 10 0.97 8.76 -17.20
N LYS A 11 2.12 8.09 -17.38
CA LYS A 11 2.35 7.14 -18.48
C LYS A 11 1.50 5.89 -18.34
N HIS A 12 1.49 5.27 -17.14
CA HIS A 12 0.86 3.97 -16.92
C HIS A 12 -0.60 4.07 -16.43
N LYS A 13 -1.02 5.23 -15.97
CA LYS A 13 -2.39 5.54 -15.54
C LYS A 13 -2.98 4.54 -14.55
N PRO A 14 -2.28 4.21 -13.43
CA PRO A 14 -2.79 3.25 -12.45
C PRO A 14 -4.05 3.78 -11.79
N GLY A 15 -5.05 2.91 -11.62
CA GLY A 15 -6.24 3.22 -10.83
C GLY A 15 -5.97 3.14 -9.32
N VAL A 16 -5.03 2.28 -8.93
CA VAL A 16 -4.65 2.01 -7.53
C VAL A 16 -3.14 2.10 -7.39
N ILE A 17 -2.69 2.72 -6.30
CA ILE A 17 -1.29 2.71 -5.87
C ILE A 17 -1.23 2.21 -4.42
N VAL A 18 -0.29 1.31 -4.15
CA VAL A 18 0.06 0.86 -2.79
C VAL A 18 1.49 1.29 -2.49
N THR A 19 1.71 1.88 -1.33
CA THR A 19 3.03 2.36 -0.91
C THR A 19 3.25 2.16 0.59
N HIS A 20 4.39 2.61 1.11
CA HIS A 20 4.72 2.56 2.52
C HIS A 20 3.99 3.64 3.32
N TRP A 21 3.82 3.38 4.64
CA TRP A 21 3.32 4.36 5.59
C TRP A 21 4.46 5.25 6.14
N ARG A 22 4.16 6.52 6.40
CA ARG A 22 5.14 7.49 6.94
C ARG A 22 5.59 7.20 8.37
N GLY A 23 4.79 6.46 9.13
CA GLY A 23 5.05 6.12 10.53
C GLY A 23 6.05 4.99 10.73
N SER A 24 6.64 4.46 9.65
CA SER A 24 7.72 3.49 9.71
C SER A 24 8.98 4.08 10.35
N TRP A 25 9.68 3.31 11.18
CA TRP A 25 10.99 3.70 11.67
C TRP A 25 12.09 3.55 10.60
N HIS A 26 11.84 2.79 9.52
CA HIS A 26 12.76 2.64 8.41
C HIS A 26 12.79 3.91 7.55
N LYS A 27 13.98 4.48 7.35
CA LYS A 27 14.15 5.75 6.63
C LYS A 27 13.69 5.70 5.18
N ASP A 28 13.95 4.58 4.50
CA ASP A 28 13.59 4.42 3.08
C ASP A 28 12.08 4.30 2.89
N HIS A 29 11.36 3.69 3.85
CA HIS A 29 9.89 3.63 3.82
C HIS A 29 9.28 5.02 3.91
N ARG A 30 9.79 5.87 4.83
CA ARG A 30 9.37 7.27 4.95
C ARG A 30 9.67 8.09 3.70
N ALA A 31 10.87 7.92 3.13
CA ALA A 31 11.23 8.59 1.89
C ALA A 31 10.34 8.14 0.72
N CYS A 32 10.01 6.85 0.65
CA CYS A 32 9.07 6.32 -0.34
C CYS A 32 7.67 6.92 -0.17
N TYR A 33 7.17 7.01 1.08
CA TYR A 33 5.90 7.67 1.38
C TYR A 33 5.88 9.10 0.82
N ASP A 34 6.87 9.94 1.17
CA ASP A 34 6.92 11.34 0.74
C ASP A 34 6.97 11.47 -0.79
N ILE A 35 7.83 10.66 -1.44
CA ILE A 35 7.99 10.67 -2.90
C ILE A 35 6.69 10.29 -3.61
N VAL A 36 6.02 9.23 -3.15
CA VAL A 36 4.82 8.71 -3.81
C VAL A 36 3.63 9.63 -3.58
N ASN A 37 3.42 10.15 -2.35
CA ASN A 37 2.33 11.10 -2.07
C ASN A 37 2.47 12.37 -2.92
N ASP A 38 3.68 12.95 -2.96
CA ASP A 38 3.96 14.09 -3.83
C ASP A 38 3.69 13.76 -5.30
N ALA A 39 4.15 12.59 -5.76
CA ALA A 39 3.99 12.17 -7.15
C ALA A 39 2.52 11.98 -7.55
N VAL A 40 1.70 11.38 -6.69
CA VAL A 40 0.25 11.22 -6.89
C VAL A 40 -0.43 12.57 -7.01
N PHE A 41 -0.12 13.50 -6.10
CA PHE A 41 -0.65 14.86 -6.17
C PHE A 41 -0.27 15.57 -7.49
N TYR A 42 1.03 15.57 -7.83
CA TYR A 42 1.52 16.22 -9.04
C TYR A 42 1.03 15.56 -10.33
N ALA A 43 0.80 14.24 -10.33
CA ALA A 43 0.29 13.54 -11.49
C ALA A 43 -1.12 14.02 -11.89
N GLY A 44 -1.95 14.39 -10.92
CA GLY A 44 -3.31 14.90 -11.14
C GLY A 44 -3.37 16.37 -11.58
N LEU A 45 -2.28 17.15 -11.48
CA LEU A 45 -2.31 18.59 -11.74
C LEU A 45 -2.22 18.93 -13.23
N PRO A 46 -3.27 19.50 -13.85
CA PRO A 46 -3.23 19.95 -15.25
C PRO A 46 -2.21 21.06 -15.49
N ALA A 47 -2.01 21.94 -14.50
CA ALA A 47 -1.09 23.08 -14.59
C ALA A 47 0.40 22.68 -14.62
N LEU A 48 0.72 21.44 -14.21
CA LEU A 48 2.08 20.94 -14.27
C LEU A 48 2.37 20.36 -15.65
N ALA A 49 3.13 21.06 -16.48
CA ALA A 49 3.56 20.58 -17.80
C ALA A 49 4.51 19.40 -17.66
N ARG A 50 4.10 18.23 -18.15
CA ARG A 50 4.88 17.00 -18.27
C ARG A 50 4.65 16.38 -19.66
N LYS A 51 5.42 15.32 -19.98
CA LYS A 51 5.31 14.64 -21.29
C LYS A 51 3.92 14.06 -21.54
N ASP A 52 3.35 13.40 -20.51
CA ASP A 52 2.07 12.74 -20.61
C ASP A 52 0.97 13.58 -19.94
N ALA A 53 -0.29 13.40 -20.39
CA ALA A 53 -1.45 14.10 -19.86
C ALA A 53 -1.64 13.81 -18.36
N PRO A 54 -2.26 14.73 -17.60
CA PRO A 54 -2.59 14.53 -16.21
C PRO A 54 -3.38 13.24 -15.97
N HIS A 55 -3.11 12.59 -14.83
CA HIS A 55 -3.83 11.40 -14.43
C HIS A 55 -4.11 11.44 -12.92
N THR A 56 -5.38 11.28 -12.55
CA THR A 56 -5.81 11.17 -11.15
C THR A 56 -5.85 9.71 -10.75
N VAL A 57 -5.06 9.35 -9.75
CA VAL A 57 -5.12 8.02 -9.11
C VAL A 57 -6.40 7.94 -8.30
N ARG A 58 -7.18 6.87 -8.49
CA ARG A 58 -8.47 6.71 -7.81
C ARG A 58 -8.31 6.32 -6.35
N GLU A 59 -7.38 5.41 -6.07
CA GLU A 59 -7.15 4.85 -4.74
C GLU A 59 -5.66 4.85 -4.40
N LEU A 60 -5.31 5.36 -3.24
CA LEU A 60 -3.98 5.26 -2.65
C LEU A 60 -4.10 4.50 -1.34
N PHE A 61 -3.26 3.49 -1.14
CA PHE A 61 -3.20 2.72 0.10
C PHE A 61 -1.78 2.68 0.65
N PHE A 62 -1.69 2.64 1.97
CA PHE A 62 -0.47 2.30 2.71
C PHE A 62 -0.57 0.86 3.19
N ALA A 63 0.43 0.04 2.86
CA ALA A 63 0.46 -1.36 3.26
C ALA A 63 0.97 -1.52 4.69
N ASP A 64 0.39 -2.45 5.44
CA ASP A 64 0.84 -2.84 6.78
C ASP A 64 2.26 -3.42 6.74
N ASN A 65 3.11 -2.98 7.67
CA ASN A 65 4.48 -3.43 7.80
C ASN A 65 4.87 -3.47 9.28
N TRP A 66 5.63 -4.49 9.70
CA TRP A 66 6.07 -4.63 11.09
C TRP A 66 6.89 -3.43 11.60
N GLU A 67 7.47 -2.66 10.70
CA GLU A 67 8.26 -1.46 10.99
C GLU A 67 7.41 -0.19 11.17
N ASP A 68 6.09 -0.27 10.98
CA ASP A 68 5.18 0.86 11.08
C ASP A 68 4.81 1.13 12.55
N ALA A 69 5.76 1.71 13.27
CA ALA A 69 5.69 1.89 14.71
C ALA A 69 4.62 2.90 15.18
N THR A 70 4.13 3.79 14.28
CA THR A 70 3.29 4.91 14.69
C THR A 70 2.16 5.19 13.70
N GLY A 71 0.93 5.19 14.20
CA GLY A 71 -0.23 5.76 13.52
C GLY A 71 -0.77 4.99 12.32
N PHE A 72 -0.30 3.75 12.07
CA PHE A 72 -0.96 2.88 11.12
C PHE A 72 -2.27 2.36 11.73
N THR A 73 -3.37 2.56 11.03
CA THR A 73 -4.69 2.06 11.43
C THR A 73 -5.35 1.43 10.21
N ALA A 74 -5.45 0.11 10.21
CA ALA A 74 -6.12 -0.61 9.13
C ALA A 74 -7.57 -0.18 8.98
N ASP A 75 -7.97 0.14 7.75
CA ASP A 75 -9.36 0.45 7.37
C ASP A 75 -9.85 -0.42 6.21
N THR A 76 -8.93 -1.12 5.56
CA THR A 76 -9.20 -1.96 4.40
C THR A 76 -8.46 -3.28 4.55
N TYR A 77 -9.14 -4.38 4.29
CA TYR A 77 -8.56 -5.71 4.28
C TYR A 77 -8.71 -6.31 2.88
N LEU A 78 -7.61 -6.77 2.31
CA LEU A 78 -7.59 -7.45 1.02
C LEU A 78 -7.46 -8.95 1.27
N ASP A 79 -8.46 -9.72 0.86
CA ASP A 79 -8.42 -11.19 0.89
C ASP A 79 -7.35 -11.70 -0.08
N ILE A 80 -6.34 -12.35 0.46
CA ILE A 80 -5.24 -12.97 -0.28
C ILE A 80 -5.26 -14.51 -0.19
N THR A 81 -6.35 -15.09 0.31
CA THR A 81 -6.44 -16.55 0.55
C THR A 81 -6.04 -17.36 -0.67
N ALA A 82 -6.53 -16.97 -1.85
CA ALA A 82 -6.27 -17.71 -3.10
C ALA A 82 -4.81 -17.59 -3.61
N VAL A 83 -4.10 -16.55 -3.21
CA VAL A 83 -2.74 -16.25 -3.69
C VAL A 83 -1.68 -16.31 -2.58
N PHE A 84 -2.07 -16.67 -1.37
CA PHE A 84 -1.20 -16.62 -0.19
C PHE A 84 0.08 -17.44 -0.37
N GLU A 85 -0.03 -18.66 -0.87
CA GLU A 85 1.13 -19.53 -1.10
C GLU A 85 2.08 -18.96 -2.17
N ALA A 86 1.53 -18.43 -3.26
CA ALA A 86 2.33 -17.78 -4.30
C ALA A 86 3.03 -16.52 -3.78
N TRP A 87 2.35 -15.75 -2.91
CA TRP A 87 2.93 -14.59 -2.25
C TRP A 87 4.09 -14.98 -1.33
N MET A 88 3.93 -16.03 -0.49
CA MET A 88 4.99 -16.52 0.38
C MET A 88 6.20 -17.03 -0.43
N GLN A 89 5.96 -17.77 -1.51
CA GLN A 89 7.04 -18.23 -2.42
C GLN A 89 7.78 -17.03 -3.07
N ALA A 90 7.06 -15.99 -3.48
CA ALA A 90 7.69 -14.78 -4.02
C ALA A 90 8.56 -14.06 -2.97
N CYS A 91 8.11 -14.03 -1.72
CA CYS A 91 8.88 -13.47 -0.60
C CYS A 91 10.17 -14.24 -0.33
N ASP A 92 10.16 -15.57 -0.45
CA ASP A 92 11.34 -16.43 -0.26
C ASP A 92 12.45 -16.18 -1.31
N ALA A 93 12.17 -15.46 -2.39
CA ALA A 93 13.20 -14.99 -3.31
C ALA A 93 14.18 -14.00 -2.64
N PHE A 94 13.76 -13.34 -1.55
CA PHE A 94 14.58 -12.38 -0.81
C PHE A 94 15.34 -13.08 0.33
N PRO A 95 16.67 -12.90 0.42
CA PRO A 95 17.49 -13.54 1.46
C PRO A 95 17.01 -13.27 2.89
N MET A 96 16.54 -12.06 3.16
CA MET A 96 16.01 -11.66 4.47
C MET A 96 14.84 -12.55 4.93
N TRP A 97 13.99 -13.01 4.01
CA TRP A 97 12.85 -13.89 4.32
C TRP A 97 13.32 -15.31 4.67
N ARG A 98 14.46 -15.74 4.16
CA ARG A 98 15.09 -17.01 4.51
C ARG A 98 15.89 -16.99 5.81
N GLY A 99 15.77 -15.92 6.60
CA GLY A 99 16.35 -15.81 7.94
C GLY A 99 17.74 -15.18 8.02
N GLU A 100 18.27 -14.60 6.94
CA GLU A 100 19.62 -13.98 6.93
C GLU A 100 19.76 -12.81 7.91
N THR A 101 18.65 -12.14 8.26
CA THR A 101 18.63 -11.04 9.24
C THR A 101 18.34 -11.50 10.68
N GLY A 102 18.03 -12.78 10.89
CA GLY A 102 17.59 -13.34 12.17
C GLY A 102 16.13 -13.06 12.51
N PHE A 103 15.43 -12.20 11.78
CA PHE A 103 13.99 -11.98 11.97
C PHE A 103 13.19 -13.06 11.22
N ARG A 104 12.18 -13.61 11.88
CA ARG A 104 11.37 -14.74 11.37
C ARG A 104 10.22 -14.22 10.50
N TYR A 105 10.54 -13.69 9.31
CA TYR A 105 9.56 -13.06 8.40
C TYR A 105 8.40 -13.99 8.03
N ASN A 106 8.68 -15.24 7.67
CA ASN A 106 7.64 -16.20 7.28
C ASN A 106 6.64 -16.44 8.40
N ASP A 107 7.13 -16.64 9.64
CA ASP A 107 6.25 -16.85 10.79
C ASP A 107 5.44 -15.60 11.11
N TYR A 108 6.09 -14.44 11.09
CA TYR A 108 5.44 -13.17 11.38
C TYR A 108 4.33 -12.87 10.38
N TYR A 109 4.65 -12.81 9.09
CA TYR A 109 3.66 -12.44 8.07
C TYR A 109 2.64 -13.54 7.81
N GLY A 110 2.99 -14.82 7.98
CA GLY A 110 2.05 -15.93 7.93
C GLY A 110 1.00 -15.87 9.03
N SER A 111 1.43 -15.50 10.26
CA SER A 111 0.55 -15.30 11.42
C SER A 111 -0.28 -14.03 11.27
N LEU A 112 0.34 -12.92 10.84
CA LEU A 112 -0.34 -11.66 10.61
C LEU A 112 -1.44 -11.79 9.55
N ALA A 113 -1.16 -12.49 8.43
CA ALA A 113 -2.16 -12.74 7.40
C ALA A 113 -3.35 -13.56 7.93
N ALA A 114 -3.12 -14.51 8.84
CA ALA A 114 -4.19 -15.28 9.48
C ALA A 114 -5.02 -14.38 10.42
N GLU A 115 -4.37 -13.56 11.26
CA GLU A 115 -5.05 -12.59 12.14
C GLU A 115 -5.92 -11.64 11.32
N ARG A 116 -5.37 -11.02 10.26
CA ARG A 116 -6.11 -10.11 9.38
C ARG A 116 -7.28 -10.82 8.69
N GLY A 117 -7.09 -12.08 8.31
CA GLY A 117 -8.15 -12.93 7.78
C GLY A 117 -9.30 -13.13 8.76
N CYS A 118 -8.99 -13.44 10.03
CA CYS A 118 -10.00 -13.55 11.09
C CYS A 118 -10.80 -12.24 11.27
N LEU A 119 -10.12 -11.09 11.23
CA LEU A 119 -10.76 -9.78 11.37
C LEU A 119 -11.67 -9.40 10.20
N SER A 120 -11.42 -9.97 9.02
CA SER A 120 -12.15 -9.64 7.78
C SER A 120 -13.04 -10.76 7.24
N GLY A 121 -13.12 -11.90 7.94
CA GLY A 121 -14.00 -13.00 7.57
C GLY A 121 -13.47 -13.90 6.44
N CYS A 122 -12.17 -13.92 6.20
CA CYS A 122 -11.52 -14.82 5.24
C CYS A 122 -10.36 -15.61 5.90
N LYS A 123 -9.66 -16.49 5.17
CA LYS A 123 -8.58 -17.29 5.75
C LYS A 123 -7.27 -16.50 5.88
N LYS A 124 -6.96 -15.68 4.88
CA LYS A 124 -5.73 -14.88 4.83
C LYS A 124 -6.01 -13.51 4.23
N ALA A 125 -5.59 -12.45 4.91
CA ALA A 125 -5.71 -11.09 4.41
C ALA A 125 -4.45 -10.28 4.67
N VAL A 126 -4.28 -9.21 3.91
CA VAL A 126 -3.36 -8.11 4.22
C VAL A 126 -4.17 -6.87 4.60
N ALA A 127 -3.62 -6.09 5.52
CA ALA A 127 -4.23 -4.85 5.94
C ALA A 127 -3.66 -3.66 5.17
N LEU A 128 -4.54 -2.75 4.82
CA LEU A 128 -4.23 -1.51 4.15
C LEU A 128 -4.84 -0.35 4.94
N MET A 129 -4.26 0.83 4.79
CA MET A 129 -4.78 2.08 5.34
C MET A 129 -4.92 3.09 4.23
N SER A 130 -6.08 3.71 4.10
CA SER A 130 -6.33 4.83 3.19
C SER A 130 -5.80 6.15 3.77
N PRO A 131 -5.38 7.12 2.94
CA PRO A 131 -5.20 8.50 3.38
C PRO A 131 -6.47 9.01 4.06
N GLN A 132 -6.30 9.82 5.11
CA GLN A 132 -7.44 10.31 5.89
C GLN A 132 -8.44 11.10 5.03
N GLU A 133 -7.95 11.82 4.03
CA GLU A 133 -8.73 12.61 3.10
C GLU A 133 -9.62 11.75 2.18
N GLN A 134 -9.21 10.49 1.92
CA GLN A 134 -9.94 9.56 1.07
C GLN A 134 -10.99 8.73 1.84
N ARG A 135 -11.03 8.85 3.16
CA ARG A 135 -12.03 8.15 3.99
C ARG A 135 -13.42 8.78 3.95
N THR A 136 -13.53 10.02 3.46
CA THR A 136 -14.82 10.70 3.28
C THR A 136 -15.50 10.18 2.04
N ARG A 137 -16.70 9.61 2.20
CA ARG A 137 -17.54 9.13 1.10
C ARG A 137 -18.77 10.00 0.96
N HIS A 138 -19.16 10.30 -0.26
CA HIS A 138 -20.42 10.94 -0.61
C HIS A 138 -21.34 9.89 -1.20
N LEU A 139 -22.34 9.48 -0.45
CA LEU A 139 -23.33 8.49 -0.86
C LEU A 139 -24.67 9.19 -1.09
N ARG A 140 -25.38 8.82 -2.15
CA ARG A 140 -26.77 9.23 -2.38
C ARG A 140 -27.73 8.43 -1.52
N THR A 141 -27.41 7.16 -1.27
CA THR A 141 -28.14 6.24 -0.38
C THR A 141 -27.15 5.36 0.39
N LEU A 142 -27.58 4.84 1.54
CA LEU A 142 -26.77 3.91 2.36
C LEU A 142 -26.56 2.54 1.70
N SER A 143 -27.28 2.23 0.63
CA SER A 143 -27.14 0.97 -0.13
C SER A 143 -26.04 1.02 -1.20
N GLU A 144 -25.33 2.13 -1.39
CA GLU A 144 -24.23 2.28 -2.37
C GLU A 144 -22.85 1.93 -1.79
N GLY A 145 -22.78 1.33 -0.59
CA GLY A 145 -21.53 1.01 0.11
C GLY A 145 -20.96 -0.37 -0.19
#